data_55b565d9d570dba978cd917139100c20
#
_entry.id   55b565d9d570dba978cd917139100c20
#
_cell.length_a   1.000
_cell.length_b   1.000
_cell.length_c   1.000
_cell.angle_alpha   90.00
_cell.angle_beta   90.00
_cell.angle_gamma   90.00
#
_symmetry.space_group_name_H-M   'P 1'
#
loop_
_entity.id
_entity.type
_entity.pdbx_description
1 polymer ?
#
loop_
_entity_poly.entity_id
_entity_poly.type
_entity_poly.pdbx_seq_one_letter_code
_entity_poly.pdbx_strand_id
1 'polypeptide(L)'
;MGSAPQQWPLSSGLVMQAPHICPDASHDTPAQAAAAVAPPDFKWPDGGVSRVPFRVFSDPAIYALEQEKIFRGPLWHYLCLETEVSQRGDIKTTWLGQTPIIVTRDQDGAVHAMVNRCAHKGALVCLKDRDNKPSLTCVYHAWNYGLDGQLKTVAFQDGIRGKGGMPADFDPARHRLEPLRVQVYCGMVFGTMSAQTPPLHDFLGDRTRSFMERNMGQPLKILGVHSQIIHNNWKLYAENVRDSYHATLLHTFYTTFKVNRLDMDGGIVLSDKKWHHISYSKRATLQVADEYQEAKVHAAQYGSDLEGPELLKTWEGFDDGITHSIQTVFPTLVMQLTLNSLAVRFVVPRGVDKTELFWIFLGYESDTPEQQKMRVMQGNLTGAAGLVALEDGCINSFVQRGTVGSPTHTAFIEMGGRLAESNESSRATEAAVRGFWHGYRDIMGF
;
A
#
# COMPACT_ATOMS: atom_id res chain seq x y z
N MET A 1 12.39 14.73 -55.07
CA MET A 1 13.41 13.92 -54.38
C MET A 1 12.98 13.87 -52.90
N GLY A 2 12.24 12.85 -52.55
CA GLY A 2 11.71 12.67 -51.21
C GLY A 2 12.69 11.88 -50.36
N SER A 3 13.05 12.39 -49.19
CA SER A 3 13.82 11.67 -48.18
C SER A 3 12.87 10.83 -47.34
N ALA A 4 13.09 9.53 -47.30
CA ALA A 4 12.38 8.58 -46.46
C ALA A 4 12.73 8.80 -44.99
N PRO A 5 11.80 8.53 -44.03
CA PRO A 5 12.08 8.64 -42.60
C PRO A 5 13.02 7.50 -42.18
N GLN A 6 14.06 7.87 -41.42
CA GLN A 6 14.98 6.94 -40.77
C GLN A 6 14.24 6.11 -39.73
N GLN A 7 14.19 4.80 -39.96
CA GLN A 7 13.79 3.84 -38.91
C GLN A 7 14.92 3.69 -37.89
N TRP A 8 14.62 3.98 -36.63
CA TRP A 8 15.49 3.63 -35.52
C TRP A 8 15.33 2.14 -35.18
N PRO A 9 16.41 1.38 -35.03
CA PRO A 9 16.30 -0.02 -34.65
C PRO A 9 15.82 -0.12 -33.19
N LEU A 10 14.72 -0.84 -32.98
CA LEU A 10 14.30 -1.30 -31.64
C LEU A 10 15.33 -2.33 -31.18
N SER A 11 16.30 -1.91 -30.39
CA SER A 11 17.21 -2.81 -29.69
C SER A 11 16.43 -3.55 -28.59
N SER A 12 16.49 -4.87 -28.70
CA SER A 12 16.05 -5.85 -27.71
C SER A 12 16.58 -5.52 -26.30
N GLY A 13 15.69 -5.52 -25.32
CA GLY A 13 16.03 -5.80 -23.94
C GLY A 13 16.56 -4.63 -23.11
N LEU A 14 15.80 -3.53 -22.97
CA LEU A 14 15.92 -2.70 -21.76
C LEU A 14 14.95 -3.26 -20.69
N VAL A 15 15.43 -4.24 -19.94
CA VAL A 15 14.94 -4.44 -18.58
C VAL A 15 15.39 -3.18 -17.82
N MET A 16 14.49 -2.23 -17.60
CA MET A 16 14.75 -1.14 -16.68
C MET A 16 14.98 -1.76 -15.31
N GLN A 17 16.23 -1.85 -14.89
CA GLN A 17 16.56 -2.12 -13.51
C GLN A 17 15.86 -1.03 -12.70
N ALA A 18 15.06 -1.45 -11.72
CA ALA A 18 14.49 -0.54 -10.75
C ALA A 18 15.63 0.34 -10.22
N PRO A 19 15.41 1.67 -10.09
CA PRO A 19 16.42 2.55 -9.56
C PRO A 19 16.92 1.95 -8.25
N HIS A 20 18.22 1.88 -8.08
CA HIS A 20 18.86 1.55 -6.81
C HIS A 20 18.34 2.59 -5.82
N ILE A 21 17.32 2.24 -5.04
CA ILE A 21 16.91 3.03 -3.89
C ILE A 21 17.99 2.76 -2.84
N CYS A 22 19.11 3.48 -2.98
CA CYS A 22 19.91 3.78 -1.81
C CYS A 22 18.97 4.53 -0.89
N PRO A 23 18.70 4.08 0.34
CA PRO A 23 17.99 4.92 1.28
C PRO A 23 18.77 6.23 1.36
N ASP A 24 18.10 7.32 1.00
CA ASP A 24 18.69 8.66 1.06
C ASP A 24 19.30 8.84 2.45
N ALA A 25 20.58 9.15 2.51
CA ALA A 25 21.33 9.29 3.77
C ALA A 25 20.92 10.54 4.58
N SER A 26 19.88 11.25 4.13
CA SER A 26 19.22 12.31 4.90
C SER A 26 18.19 11.68 5.87
N HIS A 27 18.60 10.71 6.68
CA HIS A 27 17.79 10.27 7.79
C HIS A 27 17.88 11.28 8.92
N ASP A 28 16.84 12.07 9.06
CA ASP A 28 16.46 12.60 10.35
C ASP A 28 16.50 11.47 11.37
N THR A 29 17.16 11.71 12.46
CA THR A 29 17.48 10.79 13.55
C THR A 29 16.36 9.78 13.81
N PRO A 30 16.63 8.46 13.87
CA PRO A 30 15.60 7.51 14.26
C PRO A 30 15.10 7.90 15.63
N ALA A 31 13.79 8.04 15.74
CA ALA A 31 13.13 8.25 17.02
C ALA A 31 13.72 7.27 18.05
N GLN A 32 14.21 7.80 19.16
CA GLN A 32 14.72 7.03 20.27
C GLN A 32 13.72 5.91 20.60
N ALA A 33 14.23 4.73 20.91
CA ALA A 33 13.41 3.60 21.36
C ALA A 33 12.43 4.11 22.41
N ALA A 34 11.15 4.11 22.07
CA ALA A 34 10.11 4.71 22.88
C ALA A 34 10.06 3.96 24.22
N ALA A 35 10.42 4.62 25.29
CA ALA A 35 9.80 4.37 26.57
C ALA A 35 8.28 4.34 26.32
N ALA A 36 7.53 3.40 26.92
CA ALA A 36 6.10 3.21 26.69
C ALA A 36 5.43 4.58 26.54
N VAL A 37 5.03 4.93 25.31
CA VAL A 37 4.52 6.25 24.99
C VAL A 37 3.24 6.39 25.80
N ALA A 38 3.24 7.28 26.79
CA ALA A 38 2.03 7.58 27.52
C ALA A 38 0.97 8.00 26.51
N PRO A 39 -0.25 7.47 26.59
CA PRO A 39 -1.29 7.86 25.66
C PRO A 39 -1.43 9.39 25.71
N PRO A 40 -1.45 10.07 24.57
CA PRO A 40 -1.63 11.51 24.55
C PRO A 40 -2.94 11.86 25.26
N ASP A 41 -2.97 12.99 25.94
CA ASP A 41 -4.25 13.56 26.44
C ASP A 41 -5.09 13.93 25.21
N PHE A 42 -5.82 12.94 24.71
CA PHE A 42 -6.57 13.03 23.46
C PHE A 42 -7.92 12.34 23.63
N LYS A 43 -8.97 13.09 23.39
CA LYS A 43 -10.34 12.59 23.36
C LYS A 43 -10.92 12.82 21.98
N TRP A 44 -11.51 11.76 21.41
CA TRP A 44 -12.25 11.90 20.16
C TRP A 44 -13.47 12.78 20.37
N PRO A 45 -13.76 13.75 19.45
CA PRO A 45 -14.88 14.67 19.59
C PRO A 45 -16.23 13.96 19.51
N ASP A 46 -17.27 14.63 20.04
CA ASP A 46 -18.65 14.20 19.85
C ASP A 46 -19.02 14.18 18.37
N GLY A 47 -19.91 13.27 17.95
CA GLY A 47 -20.23 13.03 16.54
C GLY A 47 -19.50 11.83 15.93
N GLY A 48 -18.64 11.15 16.71
CA GLY A 48 -18.04 9.88 16.32
C GLY A 48 -17.18 9.99 15.06
N VAL A 49 -17.31 9.00 14.17
CA VAL A 49 -16.48 8.90 12.95
C VAL A 49 -16.84 9.91 11.86
N SER A 50 -17.93 10.69 12.03
CA SER A 50 -18.27 11.78 11.12
C SER A 50 -17.55 13.11 11.47
N ARG A 51 -16.79 13.13 12.54
CA ARG A 51 -15.99 14.28 13.00
C ARG A 51 -14.58 13.81 13.31
N VAL A 52 -13.65 14.06 12.38
CA VAL A 52 -12.25 13.64 12.52
C VAL A 52 -11.42 14.82 12.99
N PRO A 53 -10.82 14.75 14.19
CA PRO A 53 -10.03 15.87 14.71
C PRO A 53 -8.74 16.06 13.92
N PHE A 54 -8.44 17.28 13.50
CA PHE A 54 -7.26 17.59 12.71
C PHE A 54 -5.95 17.24 13.42
N ARG A 55 -5.98 17.20 14.76
CA ARG A 55 -4.84 16.81 15.58
C ARG A 55 -4.29 15.43 15.22
N VAL A 56 -5.12 14.48 14.75
CA VAL A 56 -4.65 13.14 14.37
C VAL A 56 -3.66 13.16 13.19
N PHE A 57 -3.65 14.23 12.39
CA PHE A 57 -2.76 14.35 11.24
C PHE A 57 -1.42 15.02 11.56
N SER A 58 -1.24 15.59 12.76
CA SER A 58 -0.07 16.42 13.07
C SER A 58 0.58 16.12 14.43
N ASP A 59 -0.05 15.36 15.31
CA ASP A 59 0.47 15.08 16.64
C ASP A 59 1.50 13.95 16.63
N PRO A 60 2.79 14.21 16.97
CA PRO A 60 3.83 13.19 17.00
C PRO A 60 3.57 12.08 18.05
N ALA A 61 2.87 12.40 19.16
CA ALA A 61 2.55 11.40 20.18
C ALA A 61 1.49 10.41 19.69
N ILE A 62 0.49 10.89 18.93
CA ILE A 62 -0.48 10.02 18.26
C ILE A 62 0.24 9.14 17.23
N TYR A 63 1.12 9.73 16.42
CA TYR A 63 1.89 8.98 15.43
C TYR A 63 2.79 7.90 16.08
N ALA A 64 3.44 8.20 17.20
CA ALA A 64 4.23 7.21 17.94
C ALA A 64 3.34 6.07 18.48
N LEU A 65 2.15 6.40 19.00
CA LEU A 65 1.19 5.40 19.47
C LEU A 65 0.67 4.52 18.32
N GLU A 66 0.51 5.05 17.10
CA GLU A 66 0.16 4.28 15.90
C GLU A 66 1.22 3.20 15.58
N GLN A 67 2.53 3.52 15.76
CA GLN A 67 3.59 2.54 15.54
C GLN A 67 3.45 1.33 16.45
N GLU A 68 2.97 1.52 17.69
CA GLU A 68 2.77 0.44 18.66
C GLU A 68 1.42 -0.29 18.43
N LYS A 69 0.32 0.46 18.33
CA LYS A 69 -1.02 -0.13 18.34
C LYS A 69 -1.48 -0.63 16.95
N ILE A 70 -1.08 0.03 15.89
CA ILE A 70 -1.44 -0.34 14.52
C ILE A 70 -0.35 -1.21 13.91
N PHE A 71 0.87 -0.68 13.76
CA PHE A 71 1.90 -1.35 12.98
C PHE A 71 2.54 -2.55 13.70
N ARG A 72 2.67 -2.51 15.03
CA ARG A 72 3.11 -3.65 15.85
C ARG A 72 1.96 -4.38 16.54
N GLY A 73 0.76 -3.84 16.43
CA GLY A 73 -0.45 -4.38 17.03
C GLY A 73 -0.98 -5.64 16.36
N PRO A 74 -2.17 -6.11 16.79
CA PRO A 74 -2.73 -7.39 16.33
C PRO A 74 -3.41 -7.30 14.96
N LEU A 75 -2.69 -6.80 13.95
CA LEU A 75 -3.13 -6.64 12.58
C LEU A 75 -2.24 -7.38 11.60
N TRP A 76 -2.79 -7.78 10.47
CA TRP A 76 -2.03 -8.25 9.32
C TRP A 76 -1.67 -7.08 8.42
N HIS A 77 -0.43 -7.09 7.96
CA HIS A 77 0.11 -6.09 7.04
C HIS A 77 0.62 -6.77 5.77
N TYR A 78 0.35 -6.16 4.63
CA TYR A 78 0.99 -6.54 3.38
C TYR A 78 2.50 -6.24 3.48
N LEU A 79 3.31 -7.19 3.02
CA LEU A 79 4.77 -7.06 3.02
C LEU A 79 5.33 -6.97 1.59
N CYS A 80 4.94 -7.89 0.73
CA CYS A 80 5.37 -7.92 -0.68
C CYS A 80 4.45 -8.85 -1.48
N LEU A 81 4.65 -8.91 -2.79
CA LEU A 81 4.08 -9.96 -3.62
C LEU A 81 4.91 -11.25 -3.47
N GLU A 82 4.26 -12.39 -3.53
CA GLU A 82 4.93 -13.68 -3.49
C GLU A 82 5.90 -13.85 -4.67
N THR A 83 5.58 -13.25 -5.83
CA THR A 83 6.45 -13.23 -7.01
C THR A 83 7.78 -12.49 -6.77
N GLU A 84 7.87 -11.64 -5.75
CA GLU A 84 9.12 -10.95 -5.38
C GLU A 84 10.09 -11.84 -4.60
N VAL A 85 9.60 -12.98 -4.09
CA VAL A 85 10.37 -14.00 -3.38
C VAL A 85 10.02 -15.38 -3.90
N SER A 86 9.99 -15.56 -5.23
CA SER A 86 9.50 -16.79 -5.88
C SER A 86 10.49 -17.94 -5.86
N GLN A 87 11.79 -17.64 -5.81
CA GLN A 87 12.86 -18.62 -5.88
C GLN A 87 13.48 -18.87 -4.50
N ARG A 88 14.00 -20.08 -4.28
CA ARG A 88 14.79 -20.40 -3.09
C ARG A 88 16.00 -19.47 -2.99
N GLY A 89 16.22 -18.91 -1.83
CA GLY A 89 17.27 -17.91 -1.59
C GLY A 89 16.84 -16.47 -1.83
N ASP A 90 15.65 -16.21 -2.39
CA ASP A 90 15.17 -14.86 -2.62
C ASP A 90 14.97 -14.10 -1.32
N ILE A 91 15.32 -12.83 -1.38
CA ILE A 91 15.27 -11.87 -0.30
C ILE A 91 14.62 -10.59 -0.82
N LYS A 92 13.64 -10.09 -0.09
CA LYS A 92 13.00 -8.79 -0.32
C LYS A 92 13.02 -7.97 0.95
N THR A 93 13.43 -6.71 0.88
CA THR A 93 13.28 -5.77 2.00
C THR A 93 12.00 -4.95 1.84
N THR A 94 11.34 -4.69 2.95
CA THR A 94 10.09 -3.93 3.00
C THR A 94 9.95 -3.23 4.36
N TRP A 95 8.78 -2.69 4.65
CA TRP A 95 8.51 -1.92 5.85
C TRP A 95 7.18 -2.33 6.50
N LEU A 96 7.13 -2.26 7.81
CA LEU A 96 5.93 -2.36 8.61
C LEU A 96 5.87 -1.12 9.51
N GLY A 97 5.09 -0.11 9.09
CA GLY A 97 5.23 1.22 9.67
C GLY A 97 6.67 1.74 9.49
N GLN A 98 7.32 2.08 10.59
CA GLN A 98 8.73 2.47 10.62
C GLN A 98 9.70 1.29 10.81
N THR A 99 9.20 0.08 11.01
CA THR A 99 10.03 -1.10 11.25
C THR A 99 10.51 -1.69 9.91
N PRO A 100 11.82 -1.78 9.66
CA PRO A 100 12.35 -2.42 8.46
C PRO A 100 12.19 -3.94 8.56
N ILE A 101 11.74 -4.58 7.49
CA ILE A 101 11.44 -6.01 7.41
C ILE A 101 12.24 -6.65 6.27
N ILE A 102 12.66 -7.90 6.48
CA ILE A 102 13.17 -8.80 5.45
C ILE A 102 12.11 -9.89 5.24
N VAL A 103 11.79 -10.15 4.00
CA VAL A 103 11.01 -11.34 3.58
C VAL A 103 11.96 -12.25 2.80
N THR A 104 11.93 -13.54 3.08
CA THR A 104 12.80 -14.52 2.43
C THR A 104 12.02 -15.74 2.00
N ARG A 105 12.52 -16.46 0.98
CA ARG A 105 12.13 -17.84 0.72
C ARG A 105 13.33 -18.75 1.01
N ASP A 106 13.19 -19.64 1.96
CA ASP A 106 14.28 -20.52 2.35
C ASP A 106 14.52 -21.66 1.35
N GLN A 107 15.48 -22.54 1.68
CA GLN A 107 15.86 -23.64 0.83
C GLN A 107 14.79 -24.76 0.76
N ASP A 108 13.87 -24.82 1.71
CA ASP A 108 12.73 -25.75 1.73
C ASP A 108 11.52 -25.17 0.98
N GLY A 109 11.58 -23.89 0.60
CA GLY A 109 10.54 -23.15 -0.12
C GLY A 109 9.55 -22.42 0.80
N ALA A 110 9.78 -22.42 2.11
CA ALA A 110 8.96 -21.69 3.07
C ALA A 110 9.26 -20.19 3.02
N VAL A 111 8.20 -19.39 3.14
CA VAL A 111 8.32 -17.92 3.22
C VAL A 111 8.42 -17.50 4.68
N HIS A 112 9.44 -16.72 4.99
CA HIS A 112 9.66 -16.13 6.30
C HIS A 112 9.67 -14.62 6.23
N ALA A 113 9.32 -13.96 7.33
CA ALA A 113 9.54 -12.53 7.51
C ALA A 113 10.12 -12.25 8.90
N MET A 114 11.00 -11.26 8.96
CA MET A 114 11.70 -10.90 10.19
C MET A 114 12.11 -9.43 10.16
N VAL A 115 12.31 -8.85 11.34
CA VAL A 115 12.82 -7.49 11.45
C VAL A 115 14.25 -7.43 10.89
N ASN A 116 14.49 -6.48 9.99
CA ASN A 116 15.79 -6.24 9.38
C ASN A 116 16.73 -5.51 10.36
N ARG A 117 17.06 -6.18 11.45
CA ARG A 117 17.86 -5.60 12.53
C ARG A 117 18.72 -6.67 13.20
N CYS A 118 20.05 -6.57 13.05
CA CYS A 118 20.98 -7.49 13.66
C CYS A 118 20.85 -7.52 15.19
N ALA A 119 20.75 -8.71 15.76
CA ALA A 119 20.61 -8.90 17.20
C ALA A 119 21.81 -8.39 18.02
N HIS A 120 22.97 -8.17 17.38
CA HIS A 120 24.18 -7.68 18.07
C HIS A 120 24.05 -6.20 18.46
N LYS A 121 24.00 -5.29 17.48
CA LYS A 121 24.00 -3.82 17.70
C LYS A 121 22.98 -3.08 16.83
N GLY A 122 21.98 -3.76 16.32
CA GLY A 122 20.85 -3.15 15.62
C GLY A 122 21.12 -2.69 14.18
N ALA A 123 22.26 -3.00 13.59
CA ALA A 123 22.52 -2.66 12.19
C ALA A 123 21.53 -3.38 11.25
N LEU A 124 21.15 -2.75 10.13
CA LEU A 124 20.43 -3.43 9.07
C LEU A 124 21.26 -4.60 8.54
N VAL A 125 20.64 -5.76 8.37
CA VAL A 125 21.29 -6.98 7.87
C VAL A 125 21.26 -6.99 6.34
N CYS A 126 20.14 -6.66 5.73
CA CYS A 126 19.96 -6.53 4.29
C CYS A 126 19.83 -5.06 3.91
N LEU A 127 20.67 -4.61 2.96
CA LEU A 127 20.73 -3.23 2.49
C LEU A 127 20.15 -3.05 1.09
N LYS A 128 19.92 -4.14 0.35
CA LYS A 128 19.35 -4.13 -0.99
C LYS A 128 17.85 -4.38 -0.91
N ASP A 129 17.13 -3.81 -1.86
CA ASP A 129 15.70 -4.05 -2.03
C ASP A 129 15.41 -5.53 -2.33
N ARG A 130 16.21 -6.15 -3.22
CA ARG A 130 16.14 -7.57 -3.59
C ARG A 130 17.54 -8.17 -3.68
N ASP A 131 17.64 -9.43 -3.31
CA ASP A 131 18.86 -10.24 -3.45
C ASP A 131 18.47 -11.72 -3.53
N ASN A 132 19.42 -12.59 -3.90
CA ASN A 132 19.29 -14.04 -3.79
C ASN A 132 20.58 -14.58 -3.17
N LYS A 133 20.47 -15.16 -1.99
CA LYS A 133 21.62 -15.64 -1.20
C LYS A 133 21.20 -16.83 -0.31
N PRO A 134 22.11 -17.71 0.04
CA PRO A 134 21.85 -18.83 0.96
C PRO A 134 21.72 -18.41 2.43
N SER A 135 22.15 -17.20 2.79
CA SER A 135 22.14 -16.68 4.17
C SER A 135 22.24 -15.17 4.22
N LEU A 136 21.97 -14.60 5.39
CA LEU A 136 21.96 -13.16 5.67
C LEU A 136 23.18 -12.81 6.53
N THR A 137 24.11 -12.02 6.03
CA THR A 137 25.33 -11.64 6.77
C THR A 137 25.33 -10.16 7.10
N CYS A 138 25.35 -9.83 8.39
CA CYS A 138 25.43 -8.46 8.86
C CYS A 138 26.80 -7.86 8.46
N VAL A 139 26.76 -6.70 7.80
CA VAL A 139 27.97 -6.01 7.29
C VAL A 139 28.86 -5.47 8.41
N TYR A 140 28.33 -5.32 9.64
CA TYR A 140 29.06 -4.68 10.73
C TYR A 140 30.08 -5.62 11.39
N HIS A 141 29.62 -6.83 11.81
CA HIS A 141 30.49 -7.79 12.53
C HIS A 141 30.37 -9.21 12.00
N ALA A 142 29.91 -9.39 10.76
CA ALA A 142 29.75 -10.67 10.08
C ALA A 142 28.92 -11.72 10.85
N TRP A 143 27.97 -11.29 11.71
CA TRP A 143 26.99 -12.22 12.24
C TRP A 143 26.16 -12.75 11.08
N ASN A 144 26.10 -14.07 10.94
CA ASN A 144 25.42 -14.74 9.83
C ASN A 144 24.15 -15.43 10.33
N TYR A 145 23.05 -15.18 9.63
CA TYR A 145 21.74 -15.73 9.90
C TYR A 145 21.26 -16.59 8.72
N GLY A 146 20.51 -17.64 9.04
CA GLY A 146 19.76 -18.38 8.03
C GLY A 146 18.65 -17.53 7.44
N LEU A 147 18.07 -17.99 6.34
CA LEU A 147 16.89 -17.35 5.74
C LEU A 147 15.64 -17.44 6.63
N ASP A 148 15.64 -18.33 7.61
CA ASP A 148 14.67 -18.45 8.70
C ASP A 148 14.92 -17.47 9.87
N GLY A 149 15.97 -16.66 9.77
CA GLY A 149 16.37 -15.70 10.79
C GLY A 149 17.16 -16.26 11.98
N GLN A 150 17.45 -17.56 12.03
CA GLN A 150 18.27 -18.16 13.09
C GLN A 150 19.71 -17.72 12.95
N LEU A 151 20.38 -17.36 14.07
CA LEU A 151 21.80 -17.08 14.08
C LEU A 151 22.58 -18.36 13.84
N LYS A 152 23.39 -18.42 12.81
CA LYS A 152 24.18 -19.60 12.39
C LYS A 152 25.61 -19.50 12.86
N THR A 153 26.27 -18.35 12.66
CA THR A 153 27.67 -18.14 13.05
C THR A 153 27.95 -16.73 13.52
N VAL A 154 28.90 -16.62 14.41
CA VAL A 154 29.49 -15.36 14.89
C VAL A 154 30.96 -15.36 14.59
N ALA A 155 31.46 -14.32 13.92
CA ALA A 155 32.89 -14.22 13.63
C ALA A 155 33.69 -14.17 14.94
N PHE A 156 34.74 -14.98 15.03
CA PHE A 156 35.60 -15.11 16.20
C PHE A 156 34.85 -15.50 17.50
N GLN A 157 33.81 -16.30 17.39
CA GLN A 157 33.04 -16.76 18.56
C GLN A 157 33.95 -17.40 19.63
N ASP A 158 34.92 -18.20 19.22
CA ASP A 158 35.86 -18.88 20.13
C ASP A 158 37.13 -18.06 20.39
N GLY A 159 37.15 -16.76 20.02
CA GLY A 159 38.27 -15.85 20.16
C GLY A 159 39.33 -16.02 19.09
N ILE A 160 40.46 -15.32 19.28
CA ILE A 160 41.64 -15.38 18.41
C ILE A 160 42.81 -15.92 19.21
N ARG A 161 43.40 -17.03 18.77
CA ARG A 161 44.53 -17.70 19.46
C ARG A 161 44.17 -18.04 20.92
N GLY A 162 42.95 -18.46 21.18
CA GLY A 162 42.44 -18.81 22.51
C GLY A 162 42.24 -17.62 23.46
N LYS A 163 42.17 -16.39 22.94
CA LYS A 163 41.91 -15.18 23.73
C LYS A 163 40.67 -14.43 23.23
N GLY A 164 39.89 -13.92 24.15
CA GLY A 164 38.62 -13.25 23.88
C GLY A 164 37.55 -14.27 23.46
N GLY A 165 36.65 -13.87 22.57
CA GLY A 165 35.51 -14.67 22.15
C GLY A 165 34.25 -14.35 22.91
N MET A 166 33.18 -15.10 22.63
CA MET A 166 31.91 -15.02 23.34
C MET A 166 32.02 -15.70 24.72
N PRO A 167 31.18 -15.33 25.70
CA PRO A 167 31.08 -16.04 26.96
C PRO A 167 30.75 -17.52 26.76
N ALA A 168 31.16 -18.37 27.71
CA ALA A 168 30.94 -19.81 27.63
C ALA A 168 29.45 -20.23 27.60
N ASP A 169 28.57 -19.36 28.09
CA ASP A 169 27.11 -19.54 28.12
C ASP A 169 26.42 -18.86 26.93
N PHE A 170 27.16 -18.40 25.93
CA PHE A 170 26.58 -17.80 24.75
C PHE A 170 25.77 -18.84 23.95
N ASP A 171 24.47 -18.56 23.80
CA ASP A 171 23.54 -19.39 23.07
C ASP A 171 23.05 -18.67 21.80
N PRO A 172 23.50 -19.07 20.59
CA PRO A 172 23.06 -18.47 19.34
C PRO A 172 21.53 -18.50 19.14
N ALA A 173 20.83 -19.49 19.70
CA ALA A 173 19.37 -19.60 19.56
C ALA A 173 18.62 -18.40 20.18
N ARG A 174 19.21 -17.73 21.16
CA ARG A 174 18.66 -16.54 21.80
C ARG A 174 18.89 -15.24 21.02
N HIS A 175 19.64 -15.32 19.91
CA HIS A 175 20.05 -14.14 19.13
C HIS A 175 19.57 -14.20 17.68
N ARG A 176 18.43 -14.84 17.44
CA ARG A 176 17.77 -14.82 16.13
C ARG A 176 17.26 -13.42 15.77
N LEU A 177 17.05 -13.16 14.47
CA LEU A 177 16.27 -11.99 14.04
C LEU A 177 14.83 -12.14 14.54
N GLU A 178 14.21 -11.03 14.95
CA GLU A 178 12.84 -11.01 15.47
C GLU A 178 11.85 -11.45 14.38
N PRO A 179 11.15 -12.59 14.54
CA PRO A 179 10.31 -13.15 13.50
C PRO A 179 8.92 -12.51 13.48
N LEU A 180 8.31 -12.47 12.28
CA LEU A 180 6.89 -12.23 12.11
C LEU A 180 6.17 -13.55 11.83
N ARG A 181 4.90 -13.65 12.21
CA ARG A 181 4.00 -14.67 11.65
C ARG A 181 3.68 -14.26 10.21
N VAL A 182 3.70 -15.23 9.29
CA VAL A 182 3.49 -15.00 7.86
C VAL A 182 2.35 -15.86 7.35
N GLN A 183 1.53 -15.31 6.48
CA GLN A 183 0.56 -16.05 5.65
C GLN A 183 0.58 -15.48 4.22
N VAL A 184 0.42 -16.35 3.24
CA VAL A 184 0.31 -15.97 1.82
C VAL A 184 -1.14 -16.15 1.39
N TYR A 185 -1.67 -15.14 0.70
CA TYR A 185 -3.02 -15.18 0.15
C TYR A 185 -3.12 -14.35 -1.14
N CYS A 186 -3.69 -14.93 -2.20
CA CYS A 186 -3.81 -14.31 -3.53
C CYS A 186 -2.48 -13.73 -4.05
N GLY A 187 -1.37 -14.47 -3.90
CA GLY A 187 -0.03 -14.04 -4.34
C GLY A 187 0.56 -12.89 -3.53
N MET A 188 -0.01 -12.56 -2.37
CA MET A 188 0.49 -11.52 -1.46
C MET A 188 0.97 -12.13 -0.15
N VAL A 189 2.12 -11.67 0.32
CA VAL A 189 2.70 -12.05 1.59
C VAL A 189 2.23 -11.07 2.66
N PHE A 190 1.58 -11.59 3.69
CA PHE A 190 1.15 -10.84 4.87
C PHE A 190 1.98 -11.22 6.08
N GLY A 191 2.28 -10.23 6.92
CA GLY A 191 3.00 -10.45 8.18
C GLY A 191 2.36 -9.72 9.35
N THR A 192 2.57 -10.27 10.55
CA THR A 192 2.17 -9.64 11.81
C THR A 192 3.21 -9.90 12.89
N MET A 193 3.46 -8.89 13.72
CA MET A 193 4.38 -9.00 14.87
C MET A 193 3.66 -9.53 16.13
N SER A 194 2.34 -9.49 16.15
CA SER A 194 1.55 -9.89 17.32
C SER A 194 1.10 -11.35 17.25
N ALA A 195 1.32 -12.10 18.31
CA ALA A 195 0.78 -13.45 18.48
C ALA A 195 -0.75 -13.46 18.62
N GLN A 196 -1.35 -12.35 19.00
CA GLN A 196 -2.80 -12.20 19.24
C GLN A 196 -3.58 -11.92 17.97
N THR A 197 -2.91 -11.67 16.84
CA THR A 197 -3.58 -11.43 15.56
C THR A 197 -4.40 -12.66 15.15
N PRO A 198 -5.69 -12.52 14.82
CA PRO A 198 -6.51 -13.62 14.36
C PRO A 198 -5.95 -14.23 13.06
N PRO A 199 -6.40 -15.42 12.63
CA PRO A 199 -6.07 -15.94 11.30
C PRO A 199 -6.35 -14.90 10.20
N LEU A 200 -5.51 -14.87 9.16
CA LEU A 200 -5.64 -13.90 8.06
C LEU A 200 -7.02 -13.97 7.39
N HIS A 201 -7.53 -15.18 7.24
CA HIS A 201 -8.87 -15.43 6.68
C HIS A 201 -9.97 -14.68 7.45
N ASP A 202 -9.95 -14.76 8.80
CA ASP A 202 -10.93 -14.11 9.66
C ASP A 202 -10.72 -12.59 9.71
N PHE A 203 -9.46 -12.14 9.60
CA PHE A 203 -9.13 -10.72 9.54
C PHE A 203 -9.67 -10.07 8.26
N LEU A 204 -9.52 -10.73 7.12
CA LEU A 204 -9.99 -10.22 5.83
C LEU A 204 -11.53 -10.26 5.71
N GLY A 205 -12.16 -11.32 6.17
CA GLY A 205 -13.59 -11.58 5.99
C GLY A 205 -13.98 -11.95 4.55
N ASP A 206 -15.16 -12.52 4.38
CA ASP A 206 -15.60 -13.15 3.12
C ASP A 206 -15.68 -12.15 1.95
N ARG A 207 -16.28 -10.99 2.18
CA ARG A 207 -16.44 -9.98 1.12
C ARG A 207 -15.12 -9.47 0.59
N THR A 208 -14.17 -9.19 1.50
CA THR A 208 -12.83 -8.72 1.14
C THR A 208 -12.08 -9.79 0.34
N ARG A 209 -12.14 -11.06 0.79
CA ARG A 209 -11.49 -12.18 0.12
C ARG A 209 -12.04 -12.44 -1.28
N SER A 210 -13.35 -12.44 -1.44
CA SER A 210 -13.99 -12.64 -2.75
C SER A 210 -13.50 -11.64 -3.79
N PHE A 211 -13.36 -10.35 -3.42
CA PHE A 211 -12.82 -9.34 -4.32
C PHE A 211 -11.30 -9.46 -4.54
N MET A 212 -10.55 -9.91 -3.53
CA MET A 212 -9.13 -10.24 -3.71
C MET A 212 -8.96 -11.39 -4.71
N GLU A 213 -9.73 -12.46 -4.55
CA GLU A 213 -9.71 -13.60 -5.47
C GLU A 213 -10.08 -13.20 -6.90
N ARG A 214 -11.09 -12.33 -7.04
CA ARG A 214 -11.49 -11.78 -8.34
C ARG A 214 -10.32 -11.09 -9.05
N ASN A 215 -9.66 -10.17 -8.37
CA ASN A 215 -8.63 -9.32 -8.98
C ASN A 215 -7.24 -9.96 -8.97
N MET A 216 -6.91 -10.78 -7.97
CA MET A 216 -5.56 -11.26 -7.68
C MET A 216 -5.46 -12.79 -7.60
N GLY A 217 -6.54 -13.51 -7.89
CA GLY A 217 -6.59 -14.98 -7.78
C GLY A 217 -5.89 -15.74 -8.91
N GLN A 218 -5.44 -15.05 -9.95
CA GLN A 218 -4.65 -15.65 -11.04
C GLN A 218 -3.15 -15.41 -10.79
N PRO A 219 -2.25 -16.22 -11.37
CA PRO A 219 -0.81 -15.98 -11.30
C PRO A 219 -0.45 -14.58 -11.79
N LEU A 220 0.19 -13.81 -10.91
CA LEU A 220 0.51 -12.40 -11.11
C LEU A 220 1.91 -12.22 -11.70
N LYS A 221 2.05 -11.21 -12.55
CA LYS A 221 3.32 -10.75 -13.10
C LYS A 221 3.49 -9.26 -12.80
N ILE A 222 4.66 -8.87 -12.27
CA ILE A 222 5.00 -7.46 -12.07
C ILE A 222 5.38 -6.84 -13.41
N LEU A 223 4.69 -5.76 -13.79
CA LEU A 223 4.93 -5.01 -15.02
C LEU A 223 5.77 -3.75 -14.78
N GLY A 224 5.76 -3.22 -13.56
CA GLY A 224 6.56 -2.06 -13.17
C GLY A 224 6.32 -1.66 -11.73
N VAL A 225 7.26 -0.90 -11.17
CA VAL A 225 7.18 -0.36 -9.81
C VAL A 225 7.55 1.12 -9.83
N HIS A 226 6.74 1.94 -9.19
CA HIS A 226 7.02 3.35 -8.94
C HIS A 226 6.95 3.63 -7.44
N SER A 227 7.68 4.64 -6.97
CA SER A 227 7.48 5.20 -5.63
C SER A 227 7.22 6.70 -5.71
N GLN A 228 6.48 7.20 -4.73
CA GLN A 228 6.10 8.61 -4.62
C GLN A 228 6.22 9.03 -3.16
N ILE A 229 6.84 10.18 -2.92
CA ILE A 229 6.81 10.83 -1.61
C ILE A 229 5.69 11.86 -1.62
N ILE A 230 4.81 11.78 -0.63
CA ILE A 230 3.72 12.73 -0.42
C ILE A 230 3.97 13.42 0.93
N HIS A 231 3.93 14.75 0.94
CA HIS A 231 4.07 15.55 2.15
C HIS A 231 2.73 15.65 2.89
N ASN A 232 2.37 14.53 3.52
CA ASN A 232 1.14 14.37 4.27
C ASN A 232 1.29 13.31 5.37
N ASN A 233 0.34 13.30 6.30
CA ASN A 233 0.15 12.16 7.20
C ASN A 233 -0.45 10.98 6.44
N TRP A 234 0.02 9.76 6.70
CA TRP A 234 -0.39 8.55 6.00
C TRP A 234 -1.92 8.31 6.02
N LYS A 235 -2.60 8.76 7.06
CA LYS A 235 -4.05 8.64 7.21
C LYS A 235 -4.82 9.47 6.18
N LEU A 236 -4.29 10.60 5.75
CA LEU A 236 -4.90 11.41 4.68
C LEU A 236 -4.94 10.63 3.36
N TYR A 237 -3.85 9.92 3.03
CA TYR A 237 -3.87 9.05 1.86
C TYR A 237 -4.79 7.83 2.06
N ALA A 238 -4.82 7.27 3.28
CA ALA A 238 -5.73 6.19 3.61
C ALA A 238 -7.22 6.57 3.51
N GLU A 239 -7.58 7.82 3.81
CA GLU A 239 -8.92 8.39 3.55
C GLU A 239 -9.17 8.56 2.05
N ASN A 240 -8.22 9.20 1.36
CA ASN A 240 -8.35 9.53 -0.06
C ASN A 240 -8.67 8.30 -0.91
N VAL A 241 -7.97 7.18 -0.73
CA VAL A 241 -8.25 5.94 -1.48
C VAL A 241 -9.58 5.25 -1.12
N ARG A 242 -10.27 5.71 -0.10
CA ARG A 242 -11.58 5.22 0.33
C ARG A 242 -12.73 6.16 -0.06
N ASP A 243 -12.38 7.34 -0.47
CA ASP A 243 -13.35 8.38 -0.83
C ASP A 243 -13.74 8.26 -2.31
N SER A 244 -14.89 7.62 -2.56
CA SER A 244 -15.43 7.54 -3.92
C SER A 244 -16.04 8.86 -4.41
N TYR A 245 -16.36 9.76 -3.50
CA TYR A 245 -16.98 11.04 -3.82
C TYR A 245 -15.98 12.00 -4.50
N HIS A 246 -14.75 12.13 -3.98
CA HIS A 246 -13.73 12.98 -4.62
C HIS A 246 -13.29 12.45 -5.98
N ALA A 247 -13.18 11.11 -6.11
CA ALA A 247 -12.52 10.48 -7.25
C ALA A 247 -13.10 10.89 -8.61
N THR A 248 -14.38 11.24 -8.62
CA THR A 248 -15.10 11.63 -9.84
C THR A 248 -15.30 13.15 -9.97
N LEU A 249 -14.81 13.92 -9.02
CA LEU A 249 -14.86 15.37 -9.02
C LEU A 249 -13.44 15.97 -9.18
N LEU A 250 -12.46 15.41 -8.51
CA LEU A 250 -11.07 15.81 -8.58
C LEU A 250 -10.41 15.32 -9.89
N HIS A 251 -10.61 14.06 -10.25
CA HIS A 251 -9.96 13.47 -11.42
C HIS A 251 -10.68 13.87 -12.70
N THR A 252 -10.28 15.02 -13.24
CA THR A 252 -10.90 15.62 -14.42
C THR A 252 -10.90 14.69 -15.62
N PHE A 253 -9.85 13.90 -15.82
CA PHE A 253 -9.77 12.90 -16.88
C PHE A 253 -10.91 11.86 -16.79
N TYR A 254 -11.16 11.33 -15.60
CA TYR A 254 -12.21 10.33 -15.41
C TYR A 254 -13.60 10.89 -15.71
N THR A 255 -13.87 12.09 -15.29
CA THR A 255 -15.16 12.76 -15.51
C THR A 255 -15.36 13.16 -16.97
N THR A 256 -14.33 13.76 -17.59
CA THR A 256 -14.39 14.21 -18.99
C THR A 256 -14.60 13.05 -19.95
N PHE A 257 -13.83 11.99 -19.80
CA PHE A 257 -13.87 10.83 -20.69
C PHE A 257 -14.77 9.69 -20.19
N LYS A 258 -15.60 9.91 -19.18
CA LYS A 258 -16.59 8.96 -18.63
C LYS A 258 -15.96 7.61 -18.25
N VAL A 259 -14.73 7.63 -17.71
CA VAL A 259 -14.04 6.41 -17.25
C VAL A 259 -14.61 5.96 -15.90
N ASN A 260 -14.86 6.93 -15.01
CA ASN A 260 -15.44 6.68 -13.69
C ASN A 260 -16.23 7.92 -13.24
N ARG A 261 -17.55 7.78 -13.04
CA ARG A 261 -18.46 8.85 -12.61
C ARG A 261 -19.44 8.31 -11.56
N LEU A 262 -19.97 9.17 -10.68
CA LEU A 262 -20.93 8.78 -9.64
C LEU A 262 -22.28 8.31 -10.20
N ASP A 263 -22.63 8.77 -11.38
CA ASP A 263 -23.85 8.38 -12.11
C ASP A 263 -23.76 6.99 -12.79
N MET A 264 -22.61 6.31 -12.72
CA MET A 264 -22.47 4.93 -13.15
C MET A 264 -22.92 3.97 -12.05
N ASP A 265 -23.51 2.84 -12.45
CA ASP A 265 -23.82 1.73 -11.54
C ASP A 265 -22.58 1.31 -10.75
N GLY A 266 -22.80 1.03 -9.47
CA GLY A 266 -21.70 0.63 -8.59
C GLY A 266 -22.07 0.78 -7.13
N GLY A 267 -21.10 0.57 -6.26
CA GLY A 267 -21.38 0.60 -4.82
C GLY A 267 -20.12 0.66 -3.95
N ILE A 268 -20.40 0.77 -2.67
CA ILE A 268 -19.43 0.71 -1.58
C ILE A 268 -19.76 -0.50 -0.72
N VAL A 269 -18.82 -1.40 -0.54
CA VAL A 269 -18.92 -2.57 0.33
C VAL A 269 -17.91 -2.43 1.46
N LEU A 270 -18.36 -2.62 2.69
CA LEU A 270 -17.52 -2.68 3.87
C LEU A 270 -17.45 -4.11 4.40
N SER A 271 -16.30 -4.49 4.96
CA SER A 271 -16.18 -5.73 5.75
C SER A 271 -17.05 -5.66 7.01
N ASP A 272 -17.30 -6.79 7.66
CA ASP A 272 -18.15 -6.85 8.88
C ASP A 272 -17.63 -5.92 9.99
N LYS A 273 -16.32 -5.84 10.17
CA LYS A 273 -15.67 -4.89 11.08
C LYS A 273 -15.58 -3.47 10.53
N LYS A 274 -16.03 -3.22 9.29
CA LYS A 274 -15.99 -1.93 8.60
C LYS A 274 -14.59 -1.42 8.25
N TRP A 275 -13.52 -2.14 8.60
CA TRP A 275 -12.13 -1.72 8.43
C TRP A 275 -11.63 -1.80 7.00
N HIS A 276 -12.13 -2.77 6.23
CA HIS A 276 -11.79 -2.98 4.83
C HIS A 276 -12.93 -2.49 3.95
N HIS A 277 -12.61 -2.01 2.76
CA HIS A 277 -13.64 -1.54 1.85
C HIS A 277 -13.37 -1.97 0.41
N ILE A 278 -14.43 -1.99 -0.38
CA ILE A 278 -14.42 -2.06 -1.83
C ILE A 278 -15.33 -0.94 -2.36
N SER A 279 -14.79 -0.10 -3.24
CA SER A 279 -15.57 0.79 -4.10
C SER A 279 -15.48 0.26 -5.52
N TYR A 280 -16.60 0.12 -6.21
CA TYR A 280 -16.60 -0.37 -7.58
C TYR A 280 -17.59 0.39 -8.46
N SER A 281 -17.32 0.47 -9.77
CA SER A 281 -18.27 0.90 -10.79
C SER A 281 -18.28 -0.05 -11.97
N LYS A 282 -19.46 -0.15 -12.58
CA LYS A 282 -19.71 -0.96 -13.78
C LYS A 282 -19.66 -0.10 -15.02
N ARG A 283 -19.40 -0.74 -16.17
CA ARG A 283 -19.47 -0.06 -17.45
C ARG A 283 -20.85 0.54 -17.64
N ALA A 284 -20.93 1.82 -18.04
CA ALA A 284 -22.20 2.45 -18.35
C ALA A 284 -22.92 1.71 -19.49
N THR A 285 -24.15 1.27 -19.25
CA THR A 285 -24.95 0.51 -20.20
C THR A 285 -25.99 1.36 -20.92
N LEU A 286 -26.29 2.58 -20.42
CA LEU A 286 -27.36 3.45 -20.95
C LEU A 286 -26.92 4.92 -20.99
N GLN A 287 -27.53 5.70 -21.93
CA GLN A 287 -27.51 7.15 -21.88
C GLN A 287 -28.44 7.62 -20.75
N VAL A 288 -27.89 7.77 -19.57
CA VAL A 288 -28.57 8.41 -18.44
C VAL A 288 -28.46 9.91 -18.60
N ALA A 289 -29.46 10.68 -18.10
CA ALA A 289 -29.38 12.14 -17.98
C ALA A 289 -28.03 12.54 -17.36
N ASP A 290 -27.36 13.54 -17.95
CA ASP A 290 -26.01 13.90 -17.50
C ASP A 290 -26.12 14.74 -16.21
N GLU A 291 -26.24 14.05 -15.06
CA GLU A 291 -26.34 14.67 -13.74
C GLU A 291 -25.14 15.58 -13.42
N TYR A 292 -23.99 15.31 -14.02
CA TYR A 292 -22.81 16.16 -13.87
C TYR A 292 -22.96 17.51 -14.57
N GLN A 293 -23.64 17.55 -15.71
CA GLN A 293 -23.97 18.83 -16.36
C GLN A 293 -25.02 19.61 -15.58
N GLU A 294 -26.05 18.94 -15.07
CA GLU A 294 -27.09 19.53 -14.22
C GLU A 294 -26.49 20.09 -12.92
N ALA A 295 -25.57 19.37 -12.29
CA ALA A 295 -24.83 19.80 -11.11
C ALA A 295 -23.73 20.83 -11.43
N LYS A 296 -23.54 21.21 -12.70
CA LYS A 296 -22.54 22.16 -13.18
C LYS A 296 -21.09 21.79 -12.80
N VAL A 297 -20.79 20.50 -12.78
CA VAL A 297 -19.42 20.01 -12.55
C VAL A 297 -18.55 20.47 -13.72
N HIS A 298 -17.51 21.23 -13.42
CA HIS A 298 -16.69 21.92 -14.43
C HIS A 298 -16.11 20.97 -15.48
N ALA A 299 -15.56 19.82 -15.05
CA ALA A 299 -14.98 18.84 -15.96
C ALA A 299 -15.98 18.19 -16.94
N ALA A 300 -17.28 18.20 -16.60
CA ALA A 300 -18.33 17.65 -17.47
C ALA A 300 -18.82 18.65 -18.52
N GLN A 301 -18.44 19.93 -18.41
CA GLN A 301 -18.85 20.98 -19.36
C GLN A 301 -17.99 21.00 -20.64
N TYR A 302 -16.84 20.33 -20.62
CA TYR A 302 -15.96 20.22 -21.77
C TYR A 302 -16.19 18.86 -22.43
N GLY A 303 -16.90 18.88 -23.58
CA GLY A 303 -16.90 17.74 -24.49
C GLY A 303 -15.60 17.78 -25.30
N SER A 304 -14.77 16.78 -25.18
CA SER A 304 -13.60 16.62 -26.05
C SER A 304 -13.36 15.17 -26.34
N ASP A 305 -13.03 14.87 -27.59
CA ASP A 305 -12.54 13.55 -27.98
C ASP A 305 -11.07 13.44 -27.57
N LEU A 306 -10.70 12.28 -27.04
CA LEU A 306 -9.32 11.99 -26.72
C LEU A 306 -8.55 11.69 -28.01
N GLU A 307 -7.47 12.45 -28.30
CA GLU A 307 -6.65 12.23 -29.51
C GLU A 307 -6.04 10.83 -29.58
N GLY A 308 -5.80 10.17 -28.42
CA GLY A 308 -5.34 8.79 -28.32
C GLY A 308 -6.43 7.87 -27.75
N PRO A 309 -7.54 7.60 -28.48
CA PRO A 309 -8.68 6.85 -27.94
C PRO A 309 -8.35 5.39 -27.58
N GLU A 310 -7.23 4.87 -28.03
CA GLU A 310 -6.72 3.55 -27.67
C GLU A 310 -6.44 3.43 -26.16
N LEU A 311 -6.16 4.52 -25.45
CA LEU A 311 -5.98 4.52 -23.99
C LEU A 311 -7.24 4.07 -23.24
N LEU A 312 -8.42 4.34 -23.81
CA LEU A 312 -9.72 3.98 -23.23
C LEU A 312 -10.22 2.61 -23.70
N LYS A 313 -9.52 1.94 -24.61
CA LYS A 313 -9.89 0.59 -25.05
C LYS A 313 -9.76 -0.38 -23.89
N THR A 314 -10.75 -1.24 -23.75
CA THR A 314 -10.78 -2.28 -22.73
C THR A 314 -11.19 -3.61 -23.33
N TRP A 315 -10.74 -4.69 -22.72
CA TRP A 315 -11.31 -6.02 -22.92
C TRP A 315 -12.04 -6.45 -21.66
N GLU A 316 -13.01 -7.33 -21.83
CA GLU A 316 -13.74 -7.92 -20.72
C GLU A 316 -12.85 -8.96 -20.02
N GLY A 317 -12.44 -8.66 -18.82
CA GLY A 317 -11.60 -9.55 -17.99
C GLY A 317 -12.40 -10.35 -16.97
N PHE A 318 -13.66 -9.94 -16.70
CA PHE A 318 -14.55 -10.52 -15.71
C PHE A 318 -16.01 -10.36 -16.16
N ASP A 319 -16.86 -11.35 -15.87
CA ASP A 319 -18.26 -11.42 -16.33
C ASP A 319 -19.24 -10.55 -15.52
N ASP A 320 -18.76 -9.64 -14.71
CA ASP A 320 -19.58 -8.84 -13.79
C ASP A 320 -19.76 -7.37 -14.20
N GLY A 321 -19.13 -6.97 -15.29
CA GLY A 321 -19.19 -5.62 -15.85
C GLY A 321 -18.42 -4.57 -15.05
N ILE A 322 -17.71 -4.93 -13.97
CA ILE A 322 -16.90 -4.00 -13.15
C ILE A 322 -15.64 -3.60 -13.92
N THR A 323 -15.53 -2.32 -14.24
CA THR A 323 -14.37 -1.73 -14.96
C THR A 323 -13.49 -0.86 -14.07
N HIS A 324 -13.97 -0.51 -12.89
CA HIS A 324 -13.18 0.24 -11.91
C HIS A 324 -13.46 -0.32 -10.51
N SER A 325 -12.40 -0.56 -9.75
CA SER A 325 -12.53 -0.89 -8.33
C SER A 325 -11.29 -0.46 -7.55
N ILE A 326 -11.54 0.08 -6.36
CA ILE A 326 -10.53 0.32 -5.33
C ILE A 326 -10.92 -0.52 -4.12
N GLN A 327 -10.04 -1.41 -3.74
CA GLN A 327 -10.20 -2.23 -2.54
C GLN A 327 -9.09 -1.90 -1.56
N THR A 328 -9.41 -1.74 -0.28
CA THR A 328 -8.40 -1.54 0.76
C THR A 328 -8.48 -2.62 1.82
N VAL A 329 -7.31 -3.07 2.27
CA VAL A 329 -7.16 -3.83 3.50
C VAL A 329 -6.48 -2.93 4.52
N PHE A 330 -7.17 -2.68 5.63
CA PHE A 330 -6.65 -1.83 6.70
C PHE A 330 -5.33 -2.40 7.25
N PRO A 331 -4.31 -1.60 7.52
CA PRO A 331 -4.33 -0.13 7.40
C PRO A 331 -3.83 0.40 6.05
N THR A 332 -2.96 -0.29 5.31
CA THR A 332 -2.07 0.33 4.33
C THR A 332 -2.05 -0.32 2.94
N LEU A 333 -2.78 -1.42 2.75
CA LEU A 333 -2.84 -2.09 1.45
C LEU A 333 -4.00 -1.56 0.61
N VAL A 334 -3.72 -1.23 -0.64
CA VAL A 334 -4.71 -0.84 -1.64
C VAL A 334 -4.53 -1.70 -2.89
N MET A 335 -5.60 -2.27 -3.39
CA MET A 335 -5.66 -2.96 -4.67
C MET A 335 -6.56 -2.16 -5.61
N GLN A 336 -6.11 -1.95 -6.83
CA GLN A 336 -6.81 -1.13 -7.81
C GLN A 336 -6.98 -1.89 -9.12
N LEU A 337 -8.17 -1.80 -9.67
CA LEU A 337 -8.46 -2.05 -11.08
C LEU A 337 -9.02 -0.76 -11.68
N THR A 338 -8.44 -0.26 -12.77
CA THR A 338 -8.98 0.87 -13.53
C THR A 338 -8.83 0.55 -15.01
N LEU A 339 -9.95 0.46 -15.73
CA LEU A 339 -10.00 -0.13 -17.06
C LEU A 339 -9.44 -1.56 -16.99
N ASN A 340 -8.30 -1.81 -17.61
CA ASN A 340 -7.59 -3.09 -17.46
C ASN A 340 -6.26 -2.96 -16.68
N SER A 341 -5.87 -1.75 -16.23
CA SER A 341 -4.70 -1.58 -15.36
C SER A 341 -4.98 -2.14 -13.97
N LEU A 342 -4.09 -3.00 -13.53
CA LEU A 342 -4.13 -3.63 -12.21
C LEU A 342 -2.93 -3.16 -11.41
N ALA A 343 -3.15 -2.77 -10.16
CA ALA A 343 -2.07 -2.31 -9.28
C ALA A 343 -2.31 -2.67 -7.83
N VAL A 344 -1.22 -2.91 -7.12
CA VAL A 344 -1.14 -2.88 -5.66
C VAL A 344 -0.44 -1.58 -5.26
N ARG A 345 -1.01 -0.88 -4.27
CA ARG A 345 -0.38 0.27 -3.63
C ARG A 345 -0.06 -0.09 -2.19
N PHE A 346 1.12 0.27 -1.77
CA PHE A 346 1.59 0.05 -0.42
C PHE A 346 1.98 1.37 0.23
N VAL A 347 1.31 1.72 1.33
CA VAL A 347 1.46 2.99 2.04
C VAL A 347 2.44 2.81 3.19
N VAL A 348 3.56 3.54 3.19
CA VAL A 348 4.58 3.48 4.22
C VAL A 348 4.70 4.84 4.92
N PRO A 349 4.33 4.96 6.21
CA PRO A 349 4.57 6.18 6.97
C PRO A 349 6.07 6.40 7.17
N ARG A 350 6.56 7.58 6.77
CA ARG A 350 7.98 7.98 6.94
C ARG A 350 8.15 9.06 7.99
N GLY A 351 7.07 9.55 8.56
CA GLY A 351 7.01 10.59 9.56
C GLY A 351 5.57 10.98 9.83
N VAL A 352 5.37 11.94 10.69
CA VAL A 352 4.04 12.46 11.01
C VAL A 352 3.39 13.16 9.80
N ASP A 353 4.22 13.72 8.92
CA ASP A 353 3.84 14.53 7.76
C ASP A 353 4.47 14.07 6.45
N LYS A 354 4.99 12.84 6.43
CA LYS A 354 5.66 12.25 5.26
C LYS A 354 5.20 10.82 5.04
N THR A 355 4.69 10.54 3.86
CA THR A 355 4.25 9.22 3.41
C THR A 355 5.01 8.83 2.15
N GLU A 356 5.52 7.62 2.11
CA GLU A 356 6.01 6.99 0.88
C GLU A 356 4.98 6.00 0.37
N LEU A 357 4.61 6.14 -0.89
CA LEU A 357 3.64 5.31 -1.57
C LEU A 357 4.31 4.52 -2.67
N PHE A 358 4.24 3.20 -2.58
CA PHE A 358 4.69 2.30 -3.64
C PHE A 358 3.52 1.90 -4.53
N TRP A 359 3.74 1.95 -5.83
CA TRP A 359 2.85 1.46 -6.87
C TRP A 359 3.48 0.26 -7.55
N ILE A 360 2.81 -0.88 -7.50
CA ILE A 360 3.26 -2.12 -8.15
C ILE A 360 2.21 -2.44 -9.22
N PHE A 361 2.54 -2.20 -10.49
CA PHE A 361 1.68 -2.50 -11.62
C PHE A 361 1.77 -3.97 -11.98
N LEU A 362 0.62 -4.57 -12.20
CA LEU A 362 0.47 -6.00 -12.37
C LEU A 362 -0.19 -6.34 -13.71
N GLY A 363 0.14 -7.50 -14.21
CA GLY A 363 -0.60 -8.27 -15.20
C GLY A 363 -0.75 -9.70 -14.71
N TYR A 364 -1.39 -10.51 -15.53
CA TYR A 364 -1.43 -11.95 -15.31
C TYR A 364 -0.36 -12.63 -16.16
N GLU A 365 0.12 -13.79 -15.74
CA GLU A 365 1.04 -14.59 -16.55
C GLU A 365 0.41 -15.01 -17.90
N SER A 366 -0.92 -15.14 -17.92
CA SER A 366 -1.72 -15.46 -19.09
C SER A 366 -1.92 -14.30 -20.08
N ASP A 367 -1.56 -13.06 -19.71
CA ASP A 367 -1.75 -11.88 -20.58
C ASP A 367 -0.90 -11.97 -21.84
N THR A 368 -1.50 -11.65 -22.99
CA THR A 368 -0.74 -11.47 -24.24
C THR A 368 0.18 -10.24 -24.16
N PRO A 369 1.19 -10.12 -25.04
CA PRO A 369 2.04 -8.92 -25.09
C PRO A 369 1.23 -7.63 -25.30
N GLU A 370 0.16 -7.66 -26.09
CA GLU A 370 -0.74 -6.52 -26.34
C GLU A 370 -1.50 -6.13 -25.07
N GLN A 371 -1.99 -7.12 -24.31
CA GLN A 371 -2.67 -6.89 -23.03
C GLN A 371 -1.70 -6.30 -22.01
N GLN A 372 -0.48 -6.83 -21.90
CA GLN A 372 0.54 -6.27 -21.01
C GLN A 372 0.86 -4.81 -21.36
N LYS A 373 1.04 -4.52 -22.65
CA LYS A 373 1.28 -3.14 -23.14
C LYS A 373 0.13 -2.21 -22.76
N MET A 374 -1.11 -2.66 -22.94
CA MET A 374 -2.30 -1.87 -22.58
C MET A 374 -2.37 -1.61 -21.08
N ARG A 375 -2.12 -2.63 -20.23
CA ARG A 375 -2.06 -2.44 -18.76
C ARG A 375 -1.04 -1.40 -18.36
N VAL A 376 0.15 -1.40 -19.00
CA VAL A 376 1.20 -0.40 -18.71
C VAL A 376 0.78 0.99 -19.16
N MET A 377 0.18 1.13 -20.36
CA MET A 377 -0.31 2.41 -20.86
C MET A 377 -1.34 3.02 -19.90
N GLN A 378 -2.33 2.24 -19.49
CA GLN A 378 -3.36 2.67 -18.54
C GLN A 378 -2.78 2.90 -17.13
N GLY A 379 -1.79 2.10 -16.74
CA GLY A 379 -1.05 2.28 -15.50
C GLY A 379 -0.29 3.61 -15.45
N ASN A 380 0.27 4.05 -16.57
CA ASN A 380 0.93 5.35 -16.67
C ASN A 380 -0.04 6.52 -16.48
N LEU A 381 -1.31 6.37 -16.84
CA LEU A 381 -2.34 7.39 -16.55
C LEU A 381 -2.67 7.46 -15.06
N THR A 382 -2.76 6.31 -14.40
CA THR A 382 -3.28 6.21 -13.02
C THR A 382 -2.20 6.26 -11.94
N GLY A 383 -0.96 5.94 -12.28
CA GLY A 383 0.14 5.78 -11.34
C GLY A 383 0.84 7.07 -10.96
N ALA A 384 1.93 6.96 -10.19
CA ALA A 384 2.66 8.05 -9.57
C ALA A 384 3.16 9.14 -10.54
N ALA A 385 3.45 8.79 -11.79
CA ALA A 385 3.81 9.72 -12.85
C ALA A 385 2.60 10.17 -13.69
N GLY A 386 1.42 9.65 -13.41
CA GLY A 386 0.19 9.91 -14.13
C GLY A 386 -0.64 11.03 -13.50
N LEU A 387 -1.54 11.57 -14.32
CA LEU A 387 -2.39 12.70 -13.91
C LEU A 387 -3.17 12.40 -12.64
N VAL A 388 -3.78 11.21 -12.55
CA VAL A 388 -4.67 10.83 -11.43
C VAL A 388 -3.95 10.83 -10.07
N ALA A 389 -2.81 10.15 -9.97
CA ALA A 389 -2.08 10.10 -8.71
C ALA A 389 -1.37 11.44 -8.37
N LEU A 390 -1.06 12.27 -9.37
CA LEU A 390 -0.54 13.63 -9.13
C LEU A 390 -1.60 14.52 -8.50
N GLU A 391 -2.86 14.44 -8.95
CA GLU A 391 -3.99 15.16 -8.35
C GLU A 391 -4.18 14.73 -6.88
N ASP A 392 -4.14 13.43 -6.59
CA ASP A 392 -4.19 12.90 -5.21
C ASP A 392 -3.03 13.41 -4.35
N GLY A 393 -1.81 13.39 -4.87
CA GLY A 393 -0.64 13.89 -4.16
C GLY A 393 -0.75 15.37 -3.81
N CYS A 394 -1.28 16.19 -4.72
CA CYS A 394 -1.50 17.62 -4.51
C CYS A 394 -2.56 17.86 -3.43
N ILE A 395 -3.75 17.23 -3.55
CA ILE A 395 -4.85 17.49 -2.60
C ILE A 395 -4.50 17.01 -1.19
N ASN A 396 -3.84 15.86 -1.05
CA ASN A 396 -3.37 15.35 0.24
C ASN A 396 -2.40 16.34 0.92
N SER A 397 -1.48 16.95 0.16
CA SER A 397 -0.58 17.98 0.68
C SER A 397 -1.32 19.27 1.06
N PHE A 398 -2.37 19.63 0.33
CA PHE A 398 -3.19 20.80 0.67
C PHE A 398 -3.97 20.59 1.95
N VAL A 399 -4.56 19.41 2.15
CA VAL A 399 -5.26 19.06 3.40
C VAL A 399 -4.30 19.08 4.59
N GLN A 400 -3.11 18.48 4.45
CA GLN A 400 -2.08 18.52 5.51
C GLN A 400 -1.76 19.96 5.91
N ARG A 401 -1.49 20.82 4.93
CA ARG A 401 -1.17 22.24 5.18
C ARG A 401 -2.33 23.01 5.77
N GLY A 402 -3.56 22.71 5.37
CA GLY A 402 -4.77 23.35 5.88
C GLY A 402 -5.14 22.95 7.30
N THR A 403 -4.75 21.73 7.73
CA THR A 403 -5.16 21.18 9.04
C THR A 403 -4.14 21.38 10.15
N VAL A 404 -2.83 21.43 9.83
CA VAL A 404 -1.74 21.50 10.82
C VAL A 404 -1.82 22.72 11.75
N GLY A 405 -2.31 23.83 11.27
CA GLY A 405 -2.49 25.07 12.06
C GLY A 405 -3.75 25.11 12.92
N SER A 406 -4.60 24.09 12.87
CA SER A 406 -5.94 24.12 13.49
C SER A 406 -6.25 22.83 14.26
N PRO A 407 -5.43 22.42 15.24
CA PRO A 407 -5.54 21.11 15.90
C PRO A 407 -6.84 20.89 16.69
N THR A 408 -7.57 21.96 17.02
CA THR A 408 -8.86 21.90 17.74
C THR A 408 -10.06 21.76 16.80
N HIS A 409 -9.86 21.84 15.49
CA HIS A 409 -10.93 21.69 14.50
C HIS A 409 -11.11 20.23 14.09
N THR A 410 -12.21 19.97 13.40
CA THR A 410 -12.56 18.63 12.89
C THR A 410 -12.94 18.69 11.42
N ALA A 411 -12.63 17.61 10.69
CA ALA A 411 -13.25 17.38 9.39
C ALA A 411 -14.75 17.05 9.55
N PHE A 412 -15.51 17.29 8.51
CA PHE A 412 -16.94 16.99 8.41
C PHE A 412 -17.13 15.93 7.32
N ILE A 413 -17.46 14.70 7.72
CA ILE A 413 -17.52 13.53 6.83
C ILE A 413 -18.94 12.93 6.90
N GLU A 414 -19.89 13.56 6.22
CA GLU A 414 -21.32 13.18 6.30
C GLU A 414 -21.97 12.93 4.92
N MET A 415 -21.24 12.96 3.83
CA MET A 415 -21.82 12.59 2.54
C MET A 415 -22.38 11.17 2.61
N GLY A 416 -23.67 11.01 2.24
CA GLY A 416 -24.38 9.74 2.32
C GLY A 416 -24.74 9.28 3.75
N GLY A 417 -24.67 10.18 4.75
CA GLY A 417 -25.07 9.91 6.14
C GLY A 417 -23.93 9.92 7.14
N ARG A 418 -24.17 9.45 8.37
CA ARG A 418 -23.23 9.52 9.50
C ARG A 418 -22.64 8.15 9.89
N LEU A 419 -23.27 7.07 9.45
CA LEU A 419 -22.85 5.71 9.78
C LEU A 419 -21.85 5.16 8.74
N ALA A 420 -21.01 4.21 9.17
CA ALA A 420 -20.15 3.44 8.29
C ALA A 420 -20.91 2.20 7.83
N GLU A 421 -21.66 2.31 6.75
CA GLU A 421 -22.50 1.23 6.21
C GLU A 421 -22.26 1.03 4.72
N SER A 422 -22.36 -0.21 4.26
CA SER A 422 -22.29 -0.51 2.83
C SER A 422 -23.45 0.16 2.08
N ASN A 423 -23.19 0.64 0.88
CA ASN A 423 -24.19 1.18 -0.02
C ASN A 423 -23.91 0.66 -1.44
N GLU A 424 -24.63 -0.37 -1.85
CA GLU A 424 -24.42 -1.01 -3.15
C GLU A 424 -25.26 -0.36 -4.26
N SER A 425 -25.98 0.72 -3.95
CA SER A 425 -26.82 1.47 -4.92
C SER A 425 -26.25 2.86 -5.25
N SER A 426 -25.28 3.37 -4.49
CA SER A 426 -24.69 4.69 -4.73
C SER A 426 -23.26 4.77 -4.21
N ARG A 427 -22.41 5.50 -4.93
CA ARG A 427 -21.04 5.86 -4.55
C ARG A 427 -20.91 7.31 -4.09
N ALA A 428 -21.98 8.09 -4.12
CA ALA A 428 -22.03 9.45 -3.56
C ALA A 428 -22.10 9.39 -2.03
N THR A 429 -21.05 8.86 -1.42
CA THR A 429 -20.98 8.60 0.03
C THR A 429 -19.52 8.56 0.51
N GLU A 430 -19.32 8.97 1.76
CA GLU A 430 -18.04 8.83 2.50
C GLU A 430 -18.08 7.68 3.51
N ALA A 431 -18.99 6.72 3.33
CA ALA A 431 -19.17 5.59 4.25
C ALA A 431 -17.87 4.78 4.47
N ALA A 432 -17.04 4.62 3.43
CA ALA A 432 -15.79 3.89 3.54
C ALA A 432 -14.70 4.69 4.28
N VAL A 433 -14.71 6.02 4.18
CA VAL A 433 -13.86 6.90 5.00
C VAL A 433 -14.24 6.77 6.47
N ARG A 434 -15.54 6.82 6.77
CA ARG A 434 -16.04 6.58 8.14
C ARG A 434 -15.68 5.17 8.65
N GLY A 435 -15.68 4.17 7.78
CA GLY A 435 -15.24 2.81 8.11
C GLY A 435 -13.76 2.75 8.51
N PHE A 436 -12.89 3.48 7.82
CA PHE A 436 -11.49 3.61 8.19
C PHE A 436 -11.32 4.20 9.60
N TRP A 437 -12.02 5.30 9.89
CA TRP A 437 -11.95 5.95 11.19
C TRP A 437 -12.59 5.11 12.30
N HIS A 438 -13.59 4.29 11.98
CA HIS A 438 -14.12 3.31 12.92
C HIS A 438 -13.01 2.32 13.33
N GLY A 439 -12.36 1.69 12.35
CA GLY A 439 -11.25 0.77 12.63
C GLY A 439 -10.07 1.44 13.35
N TYR A 440 -9.73 2.64 12.94
CA TYR A 440 -8.66 3.42 13.59
C TYR A 440 -8.97 3.67 15.07
N ARG A 441 -10.19 4.13 15.40
CA ARG A 441 -10.62 4.37 16.78
C ARG A 441 -10.64 3.10 17.63
N ASP A 442 -11.17 2.01 17.09
CA ASP A 442 -11.22 0.72 17.78
C ASP A 442 -9.83 0.26 18.20
N ILE A 443 -8.85 0.37 17.32
CA ILE A 443 -7.48 -0.09 17.57
C ILE A 443 -6.72 0.89 18.47
N MET A 444 -6.87 2.18 18.24
CA MET A 444 -6.20 3.20 19.05
C MET A 444 -6.81 3.33 20.44
N GLY A 445 -8.08 2.96 20.62
CA GLY A 445 -8.83 3.11 21.87
C GLY A 445 -9.27 4.55 22.13
N PHE A 446 -9.68 5.27 21.06
CA PHE A 446 -10.12 6.67 21.10
C PHE A 446 -11.64 6.81 21.11
#